data_2cf6fcd0c8fe62ae95192c918813e951
#
_entry.id   2cf6fcd0c8fe62ae95192c918813e951
#
_cell.length_a   1.000
_cell.length_b   1.000
_cell.length_c   1.000
_cell.angle_alpha   90.00
_cell.angle_beta   90.00
_cell.angle_gamma   90.00
#
_symmetry.space_group_name_H-M   'P 1'
#
loop_
_entity.id
_entity.type
_entity.pdbx_description
1 polymer ?
#
loop_
_entity_poly.entity_id
_entity_poly.type
_entity_poly.pdbx_seq_one_letter_code
_entity_poly.pdbx_strand_id
1 'polypeptide(L)'
;MLPQLSLFEIDSRFATLLSESIEETLVNLLGEHVKQTIYECLERQGLRKCQIPEHLPRFDAFLKDNFGRAGAVIERQIARRLYTRLGLKLVQVPHYGLTDYVDTAFRQLSRLEPLA
;
A
#
# COMPACT_ATOMS: atom_id res chain seq x y z
N MET A 1 -17.82 -27.12 6.38
CA MET A 1 -17.86 -25.91 5.57
C MET A 1 -16.72 -25.01 5.96
N LEU A 2 -15.88 -24.67 5.01
CA LEU A 2 -14.77 -23.78 5.30
C LEU A 2 -15.29 -22.40 5.63
N PRO A 3 -14.82 -21.79 6.70
CA PRO A 3 -15.22 -20.41 6.96
C PRO A 3 -14.67 -19.54 5.85
N GLN A 4 -15.55 -18.88 5.15
CA GLN A 4 -15.14 -17.89 4.20
C GLN A 4 -14.73 -16.65 4.96
N LEU A 5 -13.61 -16.08 4.56
CA LEU A 5 -13.21 -14.80 5.10
C LEU A 5 -14.24 -13.76 4.66
N SER A 6 -14.78 -13.02 5.61
CA SER A 6 -15.66 -11.92 5.27
C SER A 6 -14.87 -10.84 4.56
N LEU A 7 -15.55 -9.97 3.83
CA LEU A 7 -14.90 -8.83 3.21
C LEU A 7 -14.18 -7.99 4.26
N PHE A 8 -14.74 -7.89 5.46
CA PHE A 8 -14.12 -7.18 6.56
C PHE A 8 -12.77 -7.79 6.93
N GLU A 9 -12.68 -9.11 7.02
CA GLU A 9 -11.44 -9.80 7.35
C GLU A 9 -10.39 -9.64 6.25
N ILE A 10 -10.82 -9.69 4.99
CA ILE A 10 -9.94 -9.46 3.85
C ILE A 10 -9.39 -8.04 3.90
N ASP A 11 -10.27 -7.06 4.12
CA ASP A 11 -9.88 -5.66 4.22
C ASP A 11 -8.87 -5.44 5.34
N SER A 12 -9.11 -6.04 6.49
CA SER A 12 -8.24 -5.89 7.66
C SER A 12 -6.86 -6.47 7.41
N ARG A 13 -6.79 -7.67 6.87
CA ARG A 13 -5.50 -8.31 6.53
C ARG A 13 -4.78 -7.57 5.42
N PHE A 14 -5.52 -7.16 4.42
CA PHE A 14 -4.97 -6.42 3.30
C PHE A 14 -4.37 -5.10 3.78
N ALA A 15 -5.10 -4.37 4.62
CA ALA A 15 -4.64 -3.10 5.17
C ALA A 15 -3.36 -3.29 5.99
N THR A 16 -3.28 -4.37 6.78
CA THR A 16 -2.09 -4.67 7.56
C THR A 16 -0.89 -4.94 6.67
N LEU A 17 -1.06 -5.78 5.64
CA LEU A 17 0.02 -6.09 4.72
C LEU A 17 0.46 -4.86 3.93
N LEU A 18 -0.48 -4.02 3.56
CA LEU A 18 -0.17 -2.77 2.87
C LEU A 18 0.62 -1.83 3.79
N SER A 19 0.19 -1.68 5.03
CA SER A 19 0.91 -0.84 6.00
C SER A 19 2.33 -1.33 6.22
N GLU A 20 2.53 -2.63 6.34
CA GLU A 20 3.86 -3.23 6.49
C GLU A 20 4.71 -3.02 5.25
N SER A 21 4.11 -3.15 4.08
CA SER A 21 4.80 -2.93 2.81
C SER A 21 5.26 -1.48 2.67
N ILE A 22 4.43 -0.55 3.08
CA ILE A 22 4.76 0.88 3.10
C ILE A 22 5.95 1.12 4.04
N GLU A 23 5.84 0.64 5.27
CA GLU A 23 6.88 0.89 6.28
C GLU A 23 8.23 0.31 5.85
N GLU A 24 8.24 -0.94 5.41
CA GLU A 24 9.49 -1.58 4.98
C GLU A 24 10.12 -0.89 3.78
N THR A 25 9.30 -0.47 2.83
CA THR A 25 9.81 0.22 1.66
C THR A 25 10.44 1.56 2.05
N LEU A 26 9.76 2.32 2.89
CA LEU A 26 10.29 3.60 3.34
C LEU A 26 11.61 3.43 4.09
N VAL A 27 11.70 2.44 4.97
CA VAL A 27 12.95 2.16 5.70
C VAL A 27 14.06 1.77 4.73
N ASN A 28 13.77 0.86 3.81
CA ASN A 28 14.79 0.35 2.90
C ASN A 28 15.30 1.39 1.92
N LEU A 29 14.43 2.25 1.44
CA LEU A 29 14.82 3.26 0.45
C LEU A 29 15.34 4.55 1.08
N LEU A 30 14.77 4.94 2.22
CA LEU A 30 15.01 6.28 2.77
C LEU A 30 15.65 6.26 4.16
N GLY A 31 15.63 5.12 4.83
CA GLY A 31 16.14 4.98 6.19
C GLY A 31 15.07 5.24 7.26
N GLU A 32 15.39 4.81 8.47
CA GLU A 32 14.46 4.87 9.60
C GLU A 32 14.08 6.31 9.95
N HIS A 33 15.04 7.20 9.93
CA HIS A 33 14.80 8.59 10.32
C HIS A 33 13.85 9.29 9.36
N VAL A 34 14.06 9.11 8.05
CA VAL A 34 13.19 9.73 7.04
C VAL A 34 11.79 9.14 7.09
N LYS A 35 11.69 7.82 7.29
CA LYS A 35 10.39 7.18 7.48
C LYS A 35 9.63 7.82 8.63
N GLN A 36 10.29 7.99 9.77
CA GLN A 36 9.68 8.59 10.94
C GLN A 36 9.18 10.00 10.64
N THR A 37 10.02 10.79 9.96
CA THR A 37 9.67 12.16 9.57
C THR A 37 8.46 12.19 8.67
N ILE A 38 8.37 11.27 7.71
CA ILE A 38 7.21 11.17 6.81
C ILE A 38 5.94 10.94 7.61
N TYR A 39 5.94 9.98 8.52
CA TYR A 39 4.77 9.69 9.34
C TYR A 39 4.38 10.87 10.22
N GLU A 40 5.35 11.56 10.79
CA GLU A 40 5.08 12.74 11.60
C GLU A 40 4.46 13.87 10.78
N CYS A 41 4.95 14.10 9.58
CA CYS A 41 4.39 15.10 8.69
C CYS A 41 2.96 14.77 8.29
N LEU A 42 2.70 13.51 7.97
CA LEU A 42 1.35 13.07 7.62
C LEU A 42 0.40 13.23 8.81
N GLU A 43 0.86 12.89 10.00
CA GLU A 43 0.04 13.03 11.20
C GLU A 43 -0.33 14.47 11.46
N ARG A 44 0.60 15.42 11.25
CA ARG A 44 0.30 16.85 11.35
C ARG A 44 -0.77 17.29 10.36
N GLN A 45 -0.88 16.61 9.24
CA GLN A 45 -1.91 16.88 8.24
C GLN A 45 -3.20 16.11 8.49
N GLY A 46 -3.29 15.43 9.63
CA GLY A 46 -4.48 14.71 10.02
C GLY A 46 -4.55 13.28 9.50
N LEU A 47 -3.46 12.74 8.98
CA LEU A 47 -3.42 11.37 8.47
C LEU A 47 -2.48 10.52 9.32
N ARG A 48 -3.06 9.71 10.20
CA ARG A 48 -2.28 8.80 11.04
C ARG A 48 -1.83 7.58 10.24
N LYS A 49 -0.76 6.96 10.69
CA LYS A 49 -0.18 5.79 10.06
C LYS A 49 -1.23 4.71 9.76
N CYS A 50 -2.10 4.43 10.72
CA CYS A 50 -3.12 3.39 10.56
C CYS A 50 -4.21 3.75 9.55
N GLN A 51 -4.31 5.01 9.18
CA GLN A 51 -5.31 5.50 8.24
C GLN A 51 -4.80 5.55 6.80
N ILE A 52 -3.49 5.40 6.60
CA ILE A 52 -2.91 5.50 5.25
C ILE A 52 -3.55 4.54 4.25
N PRO A 53 -3.78 3.25 4.59
CA PRO A 53 -4.40 2.33 3.62
C PRO A 53 -5.77 2.77 3.12
N GLU A 54 -6.50 3.52 3.91
CA GLU A 54 -7.84 3.99 3.54
C GLU A 54 -7.81 5.33 2.81
N HIS A 55 -6.65 5.99 2.78
CA HIS A 55 -6.50 7.32 2.20
C HIS A 55 -5.28 7.39 1.27
N LEU A 56 -5.12 6.39 0.44
CA LEU A 56 -3.97 6.30 -0.46
C LEU A 56 -3.80 7.51 -1.37
N PRO A 57 -4.86 8.15 -1.90
CA PRO A 57 -4.66 9.35 -2.69
C PRO A 57 -3.96 10.49 -1.93
N ARG A 58 -4.22 10.61 -0.63
CA ARG A 58 -3.53 11.62 0.19
C ARG A 58 -2.06 11.26 0.37
N PHE A 59 -1.78 9.98 0.59
CA PHE A 59 -0.41 9.49 0.71
C PHE A 59 0.36 9.67 -0.61
N ASP A 60 -0.28 9.34 -1.74
CA ASP A 60 0.28 9.54 -3.07
C ASP A 60 0.65 11.02 -3.30
N ALA A 61 -0.28 11.91 -3.00
CA ALA A 61 -0.05 13.35 -3.14
C ALA A 61 1.13 13.81 -2.28
N PHE A 62 1.21 13.32 -1.05
CA PHE A 62 2.32 13.64 -0.16
C PHE A 62 3.67 13.20 -0.76
N LEU A 63 3.74 11.99 -1.27
CA LEU A 63 4.98 11.47 -1.87
C LEU A 63 5.37 12.28 -3.10
N LYS A 64 4.42 12.62 -3.94
CA LYS A 64 4.70 13.42 -5.14
C LYS A 64 5.13 14.83 -4.80
N ASP A 65 4.49 15.44 -3.82
CA ASP A 65 4.80 16.80 -3.40
C ASP A 65 6.21 16.90 -2.79
N ASN A 66 6.63 15.88 -2.07
CA ASN A 66 7.90 15.93 -1.35
C ASN A 66 9.06 15.28 -2.10
N PHE A 67 8.80 14.33 -2.98
CA PHE A 67 9.84 13.57 -3.67
C PHE A 67 9.76 13.69 -5.19
N GLY A 68 8.76 14.37 -5.73
CA GLY A 68 8.61 14.52 -7.17
C GLY A 68 8.58 13.18 -7.88
N ARG A 69 9.41 13.00 -8.88
CA ARG A 69 9.47 11.75 -9.66
C ARG A 69 9.91 10.56 -8.82
N ALA A 70 10.70 10.78 -7.78
CA ALA A 70 11.11 9.71 -6.90
C ALA A 70 9.92 9.13 -6.13
N GLY A 71 8.86 9.90 -5.95
CA GLY A 71 7.63 9.40 -5.34
C GLY A 71 7.04 8.21 -6.09
N ALA A 72 7.06 8.26 -7.43
CA ALA A 72 6.57 7.15 -8.24
C ALA A 72 7.42 5.89 -8.05
N VAL A 73 8.72 6.04 -7.88
CA VAL A 73 9.62 4.92 -7.62
C VAL A 73 9.30 4.29 -6.25
N ILE A 74 9.10 5.13 -5.25
CA ILE A 74 8.72 4.68 -3.91
C ILE A 74 7.42 3.87 -3.97
N GLU A 75 6.41 4.41 -4.66
CA GLU A 75 5.11 3.75 -4.78
C GLU A 75 5.22 2.39 -5.49
N ARG A 76 6.03 2.32 -6.53
CA ARG A 76 6.24 1.07 -7.25
C ARG A 76 6.89 0.01 -6.37
N GLN A 77 7.85 0.41 -5.56
CA GLN A 77 8.50 -0.52 -4.64
C GLN A 77 7.54 -0.99 -3.54
N ILE A 78 6.67 -0.11 -3.06
CA ILE A 78 5.61 -0.51 -2.13
C ILE A 78 4.70 -1.55 -2.78
N ALA A 79 4.28 -1.30 -4.02
CA ALA A 79 3.41 -2.23 -4.75
C ALA A 79 4.09 -3.60 -4.93
N ARG A 80 5.37 -3.61 -5.26
CA ARG A 80 6.12 -4.87 -5.41
C ARG A 80 6.13 -5.68 -4.13
N ARG A 81 6.39 -5.04 -3.00
CA ARG A 81 6.41 -5.73 -1.71
C ARG A 81 5.03 -6.26 -1.36
N LEU A 82 4.01 -5.46 -1.58
CA LEU A 82 2.64 -5.89 -1.31
C LEU A 82 2.29 -7.12 -2.14
N TYR A 83 2.56 -7.09 -3.44
CA TYR A 83 2.24 -8.20 -4.33
C TYR A 83 3.01 -9.46 -3.93
N THR A 84 4.27 -9.33 -3.56
CA THR A 84 5.06 -10.46 -3.08
C THR A 84 4.44 -11.07 -1.83
N ARG A 85 4.02 -10.24 -0.88
CA ARG A 85 3.38 -10.71 0.35
C ARG A 85 2.05 -11.39 0.09
N LEU A 86 1.33 -10.94 -0.92
CA LEU A 86 0.04 -11.50 -1.29
C LEU A 86 0.16 -12.73 -2.20
N GLY A 87 1.36 -13.06 -2.67
CA GLY A 87 1.55 -14.15 -3.62
C GLY A 87 1.00 -13.84 -4.99
N LEU A 88 0.90 -12.56 -5.34
CA LEU A 88 0.40 -12.12 -6.63
C LEU A 88 1.55 -11.71 -7.54
N LYS A 89 1.33 -11.85 -8.85
CA LYS A 89 2.30 -11.40 -9.83
C LYS A 89 2.03 -9.94 -10.18
N LEU A 90 3.02 -9.10 -10.02
CA LEU A 90 2.91 -7.70 -10.40
C LEU A 90 3.17 -7.55 -11.89
N VAL A 91 2.19 -7.01 -12.60
CA VAL A 91 2.37 -6.59 -13.98
C VAL A 91 2.51 -5.08 -13.99
N GLN A 92 3.66 -4.60 -14.43
CA GLN A 92 3.91 -3.16 -14.44
C GLN A 92 3.08 -2.51 -15.54
N VAL A 93 2.29 -1.50 -15.13
CA VAL A 93 1.44 -0.74 -16.06
C VAL A 93 1.94 0.71 -16.06
N PRO A 94 2.24 1.31 -17.25
CA PRO A 94 2.76 2.66 -17.32
C PRO A 94 1.88 3.65 -16.64
N HIS A 95 1.40 4.31 -16.24
CA HIS A 95 0.52 5.29 -15.60
C HIS A 95 -0.07 4.86 -14.26
N TYR A 96 0.21 3.65 -13.78
CA TYR A 96 -0.31 3.23 -12.49
C TYR A 96 0.44 3.88 -11.35
N GLY A 97 -0.31 4.45 -10.41
CA GLY A 97 0.20 4.83 -9.10
C GLY A 97 -0.09 3.73 -8.09
N LEU A 98 0.25 3.98 -6.85
CA LEU A 98 0.03 3.00 -5.78
C LEU A 98 -1.44 2.62 -5.65
N THR A 99 -2.33 3.60 -5.73
CA THR A 99 -3.78 3.35 -5.63
C THR A 99 -4.24 2.33 -6.67
N ASP A 100 -3.76 2.48 -7.91
CA ASP A 100 -4.16 1.57 -8.99
C ASP A 100 -3.66 0.14 -8.74
N TYR A 101 -2.42 -0.02 -8.29
CA TYR A 101 -1.87 -1.33 -7.97
C TYR A 101 -2.60 -1.96 -6.80
N VAL A 102 -2.93 -1.19 -5.79
CA VAL A 102 -3.65 -1.68 -4.61
C VAL A 102 -5.05 -2.12 -4.99
N ASP A 103 -5.76 -1.33 -5.78
CA ASP A 103 -7.09 -1.69 -6.26
C ASP A 103 -7.07 -2.98 -7.08
N THR A 104 -6.07 -3.11 -7.96
CA THR A 104 -5.93 -4.31 -8.78
C THR A 104 -5.66 -5.53 -7.91
N ALA A 105 -4.78 -5.41 -6.93
CA ALA A 105 -4.48 -6.50 -6.01
C ALA A 105 -5.71 -6.92 -5.22
N PHE A 106 -6.45 -5.94 -4.71
CA PHE A 106 -7.66 -6.23 -3.94
C PHE A 106 -8.69 -6.96 -4.79
N ARG A 107 -8.88 -6.54 -6.04
CA ARG A 107 -9.81 -7.21 -6.95
C ARG A 107 -9.38 -8.64 -7.26
N GLN A 108 -8.07 -8.86 -7.45
CA GLN A 108 -7.56 -10.21 -7.71
C GLN A 108 -7.80 -11.12 -6.51
N LEU A 109 -7.58 -10.63 -5.29
CA LEU A 109 -7.84 -11.41 -4.10
C LEU A 109 -9.31 -11.74 -3.94
N SER A 110 -10.19 -10.79 -4.25
CA SER A 110 -11.63 -11.01 -4.19
C SER A 110 -12.08 -12.08 -5.18
N ARG A 111 -11.41 -12.17 -6.33
CA ARG A 111 -11.70 -13.21 -7.33
C ARG A 111 -11.15 -14.58 -6.93
N LEU A 112 -10.08 -14.59 -6.14
CA LEU A 112 -9.48 -15.84 -5.68
C LEU A 112 -10.20 -16.42 -4.47
N GLU A 113 -11.12 -15.66 -3.88
CA GLU A 113 -11.97 -16.23 -2.85
C GLU A 113 -12.71 -17.42 -3.42
N PRO A 114 -12.69 -18.55 -2.71
CA PRO A 114 -13.32 -19.73 -3.26
C PRO A 114 -14.77 -19.44 -3.51
N LEU A 115 -15.13 -19.46 -4.76
CA LEU A 115 -16.51 -19.61 -5.11
C LEU A 115 -16.90 -20.97 -4.62
N ALA A 116 -17.64 -20.96 -3.60
CA ALA A 116 -18.11 -22.21 -3.04
C ALA A 116 -18.80 -23.03 -4.13
#